data_fad5701c4cbc82686f2fa9499b02bebd
#
_entry.id   fad5701c4cbc82686f2fa9499b02bebd
#
_cell.length_a   1.000
_cell.length_b   1.000
_cell.length_c   1.000
_cell.angle_alpha   90.00
_cell.angle_beta   90.00
_cell.angle_gamma   90.00
#
_symmetry.space_group_name_H-M   'P 1'
#
loop_
_entity.id
_entity.type
_entity.pdbx_description
1 polymer ?
#
loop_
_entity_poly.entity_id
_entity_poly.type
_entity_poly.pdbx_seq_one_letter_code
_entity_poly.pdbx_strand_id
1 'polypeptide(L)'
;MLEQRNPAEALTVSVLNSQSQVTNKPLRDSVKQALRNYLSQLDGQDVNDLYELVLAEVEHPMLDMIMQYTCGNQTRAATMLGINRGTLRKKLKKYGMG
;
A
#
# COMPACT_ATOMS: atom_id res chain seq x y z
N MET A 1 -16.87 16.10 16.81
CA MET A 1 -15.74 16.87 16.36
C MET A 1 -14.59 16.00 15.92
N LEU A 2 -13.98 16.35 14.81
CA LEU A 2 -12.95 15.53 14.25
C LEU A 2 -11.59 15.95 14.76
N GLU A 3 -10.84 14.98 15.24
CA GLU A 3 -9.46 15.22 15.58
C GLU A 3 -8.61 15.35 14.33
N GLN A 4 -7.69 16.29 14.38
CA GLN A 4 -6.73 16.44 13.33
C GLN A 4 -5.54 15.54 13.63
N ARG A 5 -5.34 14.56 12.77
CA ARG A 5 -4.21 13.65 12.91
C ARG A 5 -3.26 13.83 11.75
N ASN A 6 -1.98 13.64 12.01
CA ASN A 6 -1.04 13.64 10.90
C ASN A 6 -1.24 12.36 10.07
N PRO A 7 -0.78 12.34 8.82
CA PRO A 7 -1.02 11.20 7.94
C PRO A 7 -0.48 9.88 8.48
N ALA A 8 0.64 9.90 9.20
CA ALA A 8 1.22 8.67 9.74
C ALA A 8 0.32 8.06 10.81
N GLU A 9 -0.27 8.88 11.65
CA GLU A 9 -1.18 8.38 12.68
C GLU A 9 -2.44 7.80 12.07
N ALA A 10 -2.98 8.46 11.05
CA ALA A 10 -4.18 7.99 10.39
C ALA A 10 -3.94 6.62 9.74
N LEU A 11 -2.77 6.44 9.14
CA LEU A 11 -2.42 5.16 8.52
C LEU A 11 -2.31 4.05 9.57
N THR A 12 -1.70 4.35 10.70
CA THR A 12 -1.56 3.39 11.78
C THR A 12 -2.93 2.95 12.30
N VAL A 13 -3.85 3.88 12.48
CA VAL A 13 -5.19 3.57 12.93
C VAL A 13 -5.91 2.69 11.92
N SER A 14 -5.76 3.00 10.64
CA SER A 14 -6.38 2.21 9.58
C SER A 14 -5.89 0.77 9.57
N VAL A 15 -4.59 0.57 9.78
CA VAL A 15 -4.03 -0.78 9.85
C VAL A 15 -4.62 -1.53 11.03
N LEU A 16 -4.74 -0.89 12.19
CA LEU A 16 -5.33 -1.51 13.36
C LEU A 16 -6.77 -1.93 13.09
N ASN A 17 -7.55 -1.06 12.48
CA ASN A 17 -8.94 -1.34 12.20
C ASN A 17 -9.12 -2.51 11.24
N SER A 18 -8.28 -2.56 10.22
CA SER A 18 -8.42 -3.60 9.19
C SER A 18 -8.00 -4.97 9.67
N GLN A 19 -7.15 -5.04 10.68
CA GLN A 19 -6.66 -6.31 11.19
C GLN A 19 -7.51 -6.92 12.29
N SER A 20 -8.51 -6.22 12.75
CA SER A 20 -9.38 -6.67 13.83
C SER A 20 -8.64 -7.05 15.10
N GLN A 21 -7.41 -6.64 15.24
CA GLN A 21 -6.58 -6.91 16.40
C GLN A 21 -6.06 -5.61 16.95
N VAL A 22 -5.99 -5.55 18.27
CA VAL A 22 -5.52 -4.34 18.93
C VAL A 22 -4.00 -4.41 19.03
N THR A 23 -3.34 -3.93 18.02
CA THR A 23 -1.88 -3.80 18.03
C THR A 23 -1.54 -2.40 17.55
N ASN A 24 -0.56 -1.79 18.19
CA ASN A 24 -0.06 -0.47 17.76
C ASN A 24 1.08 -0.65 16.79
N LYS A 25 0.83 -1.38 15.73
CA LYS A 25 1.86 -1.76 14.79
C LYS A 25 1.81 -0.85 13.57
N PRO A 26 2.89 -0.10 13.30
CA PRO A 26 2.94 0.67 12.06
C PRO A 26 2.89 -0.24 10.84
N LEU A 27 2.52 0.33 9.70
CA LEU A 27 2.44 -0.44 8.47
C LEU A 27 3.74 -1.18 8.16
N ARG A 28 4.89 -0.53 8.39
CA ARG A 28 6.18 -1.17 8.11
C ARG A 28 6.38 -2.44 8.91
N ASP A 29 5.84 -2.51 10.13
CA ASP A 29 5.95 -3.71 10.94
C ASP A 29 5.08 -4.83 10.39
N SER A 30 3.91 -4.50 9.86
CA SER A 30 3.05 -5.47 9.20
C SER A 30 3.71 -6.03 7.94
N VAL A 31 4.38 -5.15 7.18
CA VAL A 31 5.12 -5.58 5.99
C VAL A 31 6.27 -6.49 6.40
N LYS A 32 6.99 -6.11 7.44
CA LYS A 32 8.10 -6.93 7.96
C LYS A 32 7.62 -8.32 8.38
N GLN A 33 6.51 -8.38 9.06
CA GLN A 33 5.94 -9.65 9.49
C GLN A 33 5.54 -10.51 8.30
N ALA A 34 4.88 -9.91 7.32
CA ALA A 34 4.48 -10.62 6.12
C ALA A 34 5.69 -11.16 5.35
N LEU A 35 6.74 -10.35 5.26
CA LEU A 35 7.97 -10.79 4.59
C LEU A 35 8.67 -11.91 5.34
N ARG A 36 8.70 -11.82 6.67
CA ARG A 36 9.29 -12.90 7.48
C ARG A 36 8.56 -14.20 7.22
N ASN A 37 7.24 -14.18 7.19
CA ASN A 37 6.45 -15.37 6.93
C ASN A 37 6.69 -15.91 5.53
N TYR A 38 6.72 -15.01 4.54
CA TYR A 38 6.96 -15.41 3.16
C TYR A 38 8.31 -16.08 2.98
N LEU A 39 9.35 -15.44 3.52
CA LEU A 39 10.71 -15.97 3.38
C LEU A 39 10.88 -17.29 4.10
N SER A 40 10.22 -17.47 5.23
CA SER A 40 10.31 -18.73 5.97
C SER A 40 9.62 -19.89 5.24
N GLN A 41 8.68 -19.58 4.36
CA GLN A 41 7.96 -20.62 3.61
C GLN A 41 8.66 -21.00 2.31
N LEU A 42 9.74 -20.33 1.94
CA LEU A 42 10.44 -20.62 0.70
C LEU A 42 11.15 -21.98 0.75
N ASP A 43 11.47 -22.44 1.94
CA ASP A 43 12.08 -23.75 2.15
C ASP A 43 13.33 -23.96 1.30
N GLY A 44 14.20 -22.95 1.30
CA GLY A 44 15.45 -23.00 0.57
C GLY A 44 15.38 -22.64 -0.89
N GLN A 45 14.19 -22.31 -1.40
CA GLN A 45 14.04 -21.87 -2.78
C GLN A 45 14.49 -20.43 -2.91
N ASP A 46 15.14 -20.12 -4.02
CA ASP A 46 15.57 -18.77 -4.30
C ASP A 46 14.43 -17.98 -4.95
N VAL A 47 14.36 -16.71 -4.60
CA VAL A 47 13.45 -15.78 -5.25
C VAL A 47 14.30 -14.69 -5.90
N ASN A 48 14.00 -14.38 -7.15
CA ASN A 48 14.81 -13.45 -7.94
C ASN A 48 14.17 -12.09 -8.14
N ASP A 49 12.89 -11.95 -7.88
CA ASP A 49 12.14 -10.74 -8.17
C ASP A 49 11.39 -10.23 -6.94
N LEU A 50 11.97 -10.42 -5.77
CA LEU A 50 11.32 -10.05 -4.51
C LEU A 50 10.97 -8.56 -4.46
N TYR A 51 11.86 -7.71 -4.95
CA TYR A 51 11.60 -6.27 -4.93
C TYR A 51 10.33 -5.92 -5.70
N GLU A 52 10.20 -6.45 -6.91
CA GLU A 52 9.02 -6.21 -7.74
C GLU A 52 7.78 -6.82 -7.10
N LEU A 53 7.91 -7.98 -6.51
CA LEU A 53 6.80 -8.64 -5.86
C LEU A 53 6.26 -7.82 -4.69
N VAL A 54 7.16 -7.33 -3.84
CA VAL A 54 6.77 -6.53 -2.68
C VAL A 54 6.16 -5.21 -3.12
N LEU A 55 6.78 -4.55 -4.10
CA LEU A 55 6.24 -3.30 -4.62
C LEU A 55 4.83 -3.48 -5.16
N ALA A 56 4.60 -4.56 -5.90
CA ALA A 56 3.27 -4.81 -6.45
C ALA A 56 2.23 -5.03 -5.35
N GLU A 57 2.61 -5.74 -4.29
CA GLU A 57 1.71 -6.00 -3.17
C GLU A 57 1.33 -4.75 -2.40
N VAL A 58 2.19 -3.74 -2.40
CA VAL A 58 1.92 -2.47 -1.73
C VAL A 58 1.24 -1.49 -2.69
N GLU A 59 1.73 -1.41 -3.92
CA GLU A 59 1.19 -0.46 -4.89
C GLU A 59 -0.25 -0.77 -5.26
N HIS A 60 -0.57 -2.03 -5.44
CA HIS A 60 -1.91 -2.41 -5.89
C HIS A 60 -3.00 -1.88 -4.95
N PRO A 61 -2.98 -2.19 -3.66
CA PRO A 61 -4.01 -1.68 -2.77
C PRO A 61 -3.93 -0.17 -2.58
N MET A 62 -2.71 0.40 -2.61
CA MET A 62 -2.56 1.84 -2.47
C MET A 62 -3.24 2.58 -3.63
N LEU A 63 -3.01 2.12 -4.86
CA LEU A 63 -3.62 2.73 -6.03
C LEU A 63 -5.14 2.53 -6.03
N ASP A 64 -5.58 1.34 -5.66
CA ASP A 64 -6.99 1.03 -5.59
C ASP A 64 -7.71 1.98 -4.63
N MET A 65 -7.15 2.14 -3.44
CA MET A 65 -7.76 2.99 -2.42
C MET A 65 -7.73 4.47 -2.79
N ILE A 66 -6.62 4.94 -3.38
CA ILE A 66 -6.54 6.36 -3.74
C ILE A 66 -7.49 6.69 -4.90
N MET A 67 -7.67 5.76 -5.82
CA MET A 67 -8.61 5.99 -6.92
C MET A 67 -10.05 5.99 -6.42
N GLN A 68 -10.38 5.15 -5.46
CA GLN A 68 -11.70 5.19 -4.84
C GLN A 68 -11.90 6.50 -4.09
N TYR A 69 -10.91 6.89 -3.32
CA TYR A 69 -10.99 8.11 -2.52
C TYR A 69 -11.19 9.37 -3.38
N THR A 70 -10.55 9.40 -4.54
CA THR A 70 -10.64 10.54 -5.45
C THR A 70 -11.76 10.39 -6.48
N CYS A 71 -12.55 9.34 -6.38
CA CYS A 71 -13.64 9.05 -7.31
C CYS A 71 -13.16 9.01 -8.76
N GLY A 72 -12.00 8.43 -8.97
CA GLY A 72 -11.44 8.27 -10.31
C GLY A 72 -10.69 9.47 -10.85
N ASN A 73 -10.50 10.51 -10.04
CA ASN A 73 -9.80 11.72 -10.48
C ASN A 73 -8.29 11.48 -10.47
N GLN A 74 -7.72 11.19 -11.62
CA GLN A 74 -6.29 10.86 -11.73
C GLN A 74 -5.38 12.02 -11.37
N THR A 75 -5.78 13.24 -11.74
CA THR A 75 -4.96 14.40 -11.41
C THR A 75 -4.85 14.59 -9.90
N ARG A 76 -5.98 14.50 -9.22
CA ARG A 76 -5.99 14.61 -7.76
C ARG A 76 -5.22 13.46 -7.10
N ALA A 77 -5.42 12.24 -7.62
CA ALA A 77 -4.74 11.06 -7.08
C ALA A 77 -3.22 11.20 -7.21
N ALA A 78 -2.75 11.63 -8.37
CA ALA A 78 -1.32 11.82 -8.59
C ALA A 78 -0.75 12.85 -7.62
N THR A 79 -1.48 13.94 -7.42
CA THR A 79 -1.07 14.98 -6.47
C THR A 79 -0.97 14.42 -5.05
N MET A 80 -1.97 13.68 -4.62
CA MET A 80 -1.99 13.10 -3.28
C MET A 80 -0.87 12.08 -3.09
N LEU A 81 -0.58 11.31 -4.12
CA LEU A 81 0.50 10.33 -4.06
C LEU A 81 1.89 10.98 -4.20
N GLY A 82 1.94 12.19 -4.72
CA GLY A 82 3.21 12.87 -4.93
C GLY A 82 3.97 12.35 -6.14
N ILE A 83 3.27 11.85 -7.14
CA ILE A 83 3.90 11.34 -8.35
C ILE A 83 3.32 12.06 -9.57
N ASN A 84 4.02 11.90 -10.69
CA ASN A 84 3.58 12.47 -11.96
C ASN A 84 2.33 11.74 -12.46
N ARG A 85 1.43 12.48 -13.09
CA ARG A 85 0.20 11.89 -13.61
C ARG A 85 0.46 10.79 -14.63
N GLY A 86 1.47 10.98 -15.48
CA GLY A 86 1.84 9.95 -16.45
C GLY A 86 2.34 8.69 -15.77
N THR A 87 3.10 8.84 -14.69
CA THR A 87 3.55 7.71 -13.90
C THR A 87 2.36 6.97 -13.29
N LEU A 88 1.39 7.72 -12.75
CA LEU A 88 0.20 7.11 -12.19
C LEU A 88 -0.55 6.32 -13.25
N ARG A 89 -0.73 6.88 -14.43
CA ARG A 89 -1.45 6.19 -15.50
C ARG A 89 -0.77 4.89 -15.90
N LYS A 90 0.55 4.90 -15.97
CA LYS A 90 1.30 3.68 -16.29
C LYS A 90 1.10 2.61 -15.22
N LYS A 91 1.12 3.02 -13.96
CA LYS A 91 0.92 2.08 -12.86
C LYS A 91 -0.50 1.53 -12.84
N LEU A 92 -1.49 2.36 -13.06
CA LEU A 92 -2.87 1.89 -13.14
C LEU A 92 -3.04 0.86 -14.25
N LYS A 93 -2.42 1.12 -15.40
CA LYS A 93 -2.47 0.21 -16.52
C LYS A 93 -1.80 -1.13 -16.17
N LYS A 94 -0.66 -1.05 -15.51
CA LYS A 94 0.08 -2.24 -15.09
C LYS A 94 -0.78 -3.18 -14.24
N TYR A 95 -1.63 -2.62 -13.39
CA TYR A 95 -2.47 -3.41 -12.50
C TYR A 95 -3.89 -3.60 -13.01
N GLY A 96 -4.16 -3.21 -14.25
CA GLY A 96 -5.49 -3.40 -14.82
C GLY A 96 -6.55 -2.47 -14.25
N MET A 97 -6.16 -1.35 -13.73
CA MET A 97 -7.07 -0.39 -13.12
C MET A 97 -7.35 0.83 -14.00
N GLY A 98 -6.68 0.94 -15.10
CA GLY A 98 -6.77 2.14 -15.93
C GLY A 98 -7.73 2.08 -17.08
#